data_31501839feba052cc2bf95cfcb6508a9
#
_entry.id   31501839feba052cc2bf95cfcb6508a9
#
_cell.length_a   1.000
_cell.length_b   1.000
_cell.length_c   1.000
_cell.angle_alpha   90.00
_cell.angle_beta   90.00
_cell.angle_gamma   90.00
#
_symmetry.space_group_name_H-M   'P 1'
#
loop_
_entity.id
_entity.type
_entity.pdbx_description
1 polymer ?
#
loop_
_entity_poly.entity_id
_entity_poly.type
_entity_poly.pdbx_seq_one_letter_code
_entity_poly.pdbx_strand_id
1 'polypeptide(L)'
;TLEERLYAWRTKHFSDRQATIILALCIGFFASVAAYVLHSIIHIIQHMLTSRFHADTFNWLYLMFPVVGIFLTSLFVRYVVKDNISHGITRILYAISSKQSRLKGHNCWTSVVASAITIGFGGSVGAEAPIVLTGSAIGSNLGRLFGMDKKKLILLVGCGAAAAIAGIFKAPIAGLVFTLEVLMVDLSMASLLPILTAAVTATCFTYIFMGSSSLFSFHLDSMWSVERVPACIILGIACGLVSLYFIRSMSVCEGMFGKLKQHRWAKLALGGVMLSSLIFVFPVLYGEGYSAINVLLNGTSEADWNEVLKNSMFSGDGRWLIVFIALVILTKTFATAATNGGGGCGGTFAPSLFVGAFTGFLFSRLWNMYQVGIYIPEKNYTLLGMAGVMAGVMHAPLTGIFLIAEITNGYDMFMPLMIVSIASVMTISIFEPHSIYAMRLAREGKLLTHHTDRSVLTLMKIDSVIERDFTAVTPDMPLGKLVNAISKSHTSFIPVLDNAGSLLGEIDITKIRHIMFRAELYNKLTVQQLMLPIAAQVGESDSMEEVMRKFDLKGTRYMPVVNVSGHLTGYISRSRAYSMYRKMVADFSAE
;
A
#
# COMPACT_ATOMS: atom_id res chain seq x y z
N THR A 1 -11.56 33.10 7.52
CA THR A 1 -10.71 32.48 6.48
C THR A 1 -11.56 32.05 5.27
N LEU A 2 -10.95 31.76 4.11
CA LEU A 2 -11.66 31.25 2.92
C LEU A 2 -12.41 29.95 3.26
N GLU A 3 -11.81 29.10 4.06
CA GLU A 3 -12.39 27.82 4.52
C GLU A 3 -13.68 28.07 5.32
N GLU A 4 -13.72 29.02 6.24
CA GLU A 4 -14.91 29.36 7.03
C GLU A 4 -16.06 29.91 6.18
N ARG A 5 -15.75 30.72 5.16
CA ARG A 5 -16.75 31.26 4.24
C ARG A 5 -17.35 30.14 3.37
N LEU A 6 -16.52 29.24 2.86
CA LEU A 6 -16.98 28.11 2.05
C LEU A 6 -17.78 27.10 2.88
N TYR A 7 -17.35 26.85 4.12
CA TYR A 7 -18.10 26.02 5.06
C TYR A 7 -19.50 26.60 5.34
N ALA A 8 -19.57 27.89 5.68
CA ALA A 8 -20.84 28.57 5.95
C ALA A 8 -21.75 28.61 4.70
N TRP A 9 -21.18 28.84 3.52
CA TRP A 9 -21.93 28.82 2.25
C TRP A 9 -22.48 27.43 1.97
N ARG A 10 -21.65 26.38 2.12
CA ARG A 10 -22.05 24.98 1.89
C ARG A 10 -23.21 24.60 2.82
N THR A 11 -23.07 24.83 4.13
CA THR A 11 -24.06 24.43 5.15
C THR A 11 -25.41 25.16 4.96
N LYS A 12 -25.37 26.35 4.38
CA LYS A 12 -26.59 27.13 4.08
C LYS A 12 -27.36 26.62 2.86
N HIS A 13 -26.66 26.08 1.82
CA HIS A 13 -27.28 25.78 0.53
C HIS A 13 -27.42 24.29 0.23
N PHE A 14 -26.61 23.42 0.83
CA PHE A 14 -26.56 22.01 0.51
C PHE A 14 -26.62 21.14 1.76
N SER A 15 -27.39 20.06 1.66
CA SER A 15 -27.27 18.97 2.63
C SER A 15 -25.89 18.29 2.47
N ASP A 16 -25.42 17.66 3.53
CA ASP A 16 -24.12 16.96 3.53
C ASP A 16 -24.00 15.91 2.42
N ARG A 17 -25.10 15.22 2.11
CA ARG A 17 -25.14 14.22 1.02
C ARG A 17 -25.00 14.89 -0.35
N GLN A 18 -25.71 15.99 -0.58
CA GLN A 18 -25.60 16.75 -1.84
C GLN A 18 -24.21 17.34 -2.02
N ALA A 19 -23.63 17.91 -0.95
CA ALA A 19 -22.27 18.43 -0.98
C ALA A 19 -21.24 17.35 -1.32
N THR A 20 -21.38 16.14 -0.77
CA THR A 20 -20.48 15.03 -1.07
C THR A 20 -20.55 14.61 -2.54
N ILE A 21 -21.74 14.54 -3.13
CA ILE A 21 -21.92 14.20 -4.57
C ILE A 21 -21.36 15.30 -5.47
N ILE A 22 -21.60 16.57 -5.16
CA ILE A 22 -21.06 17.70 -5.93
C ILE A 22 -19.53 17.69 -5.87
N LEU A 23 -18.97 17.47 -4.68
CA LEU A 23 -17.50 17.36 -4.54
C LEU A 23 -16.95 16.15 -5.30
N ALA A 24 -17.67 15.01 -5.33
CA ALA A 24 -17.28 13.85 -6.11
C ALA A 24 -17.23 14.15 -7.63
N LEU A 25 -18.21 14.91 -8.17
CA LEU A 25 -18.18 15.41 -9.55
C LEU A 25 -16.96 16.29 -9.82
N CYS A 26 -16.68 17.26 -8.93
CA CYS A 26 -15.52 18.13 -9.05
C CYS A 26 -14.20 17.34 -9.00
N ILE A 27 -14.10 16.37 -8.08
CA ILE A 27 -12.93 15.50 -7.95
C ILE A 27 -12.74 14.68 -9.23
N GLY A 28 -13.82 14.12 -9.79
CA GLY A 28 -13.79 13.39 -11.06
C GLY A 28 -13.25 14.24 -12.20
N PHE A 29 -13.72 15.47 -12.31
CA PHE A 29 -13.24 16.42 -13.32
C PHE A 29 -11.74 16.73 -13.15
N PHE A 30 -11.30 17.14 -11.96
CA PHE A 30 -9.89 17.48 -11.73
C PHE A 30 -8.97 16.27 -11.86
N ALA A 31 -9.40 15.09 -11.46
CA ALA A 31 -8.62 13.86 -11.63
C ALA A 31 -8.47 13.50 -13.12
N SER A 32 -9.50 13.68 -13.95
CA SER A 32 -9.40 13.47 -15.40
C SER A 32 -8.46 14.45 -16.07
N VAL A 33 -8.48 15.72 -15.66
CA VAL A 33 -7.53 16.74 -16.13
C VAL A 33 -6.10 16.34 -15.77
N ALA A 34 -5.87 15.89 -14.51
CA ALA A 34 -4.55 15.43 -14.08
C ALA A 34 -4.07 14.21 -14.88
N ALA A 35 -4.96 13.25 -15.18
CA ALA A 35 -4.65 12.08 -16.01
C ALA A 35 -4.29 12.50 -17.45
N TYR A 36 -5.06 13.42 -18.04
CA TYR A 36 -4.78 13.96 -19.36
C TYR A 36 -3.43 14.68 -19.41
N VAL A 37 -3.14 15.54 -18.43
CA VAL A 37 -1.87 16.28 -18.33
C VAL A 37 -0.69 15.31 -18.19
N LEU A 38 -0.83 14.27 -17.34
CA LEU A 38 0.19 13.24 -17.16
C LEU A 38 0.51 12.54 -18.48
N HIS A 39 -0.52 12.03 -19.15
CA HIS A 39 -0.38 11.33 -20.42
C HIS A 39 0.22 12.24 -21.51
N SER A 40 -0.25 13.48 -21.60
CA SER A 40 0.24 14.46 -22.58
C SER A 40 1.72 14.79 -22.37
N ILE A 41 2.16 15.00 -21.13
CA ILE A 41 3.57 15.28 -20.81
C ILE A 41 4.46 14.08 -21.14
N ILE A 42 4.03 12.85 -20.77
CA ILE A 42 4.76 11.62 -21.13
C ILE A 42 4.91 11.52 -22.65
N HIS A 43 3.83 11.70 -23.39
CA HIS A 43 3.83 11.62 -24.85
C HIS A 43 4.72 12.70 -25.50
N ILE A 44 4.67 13.94 -25.02
CA ILE A 44 5.51 15.05 -25.52
C ILE A 44 6.98 14.71 -25.29
N ILE A 45 7.35 14.27 -24.07
CA ILE A 45 8.75 13.93 -23.76
C ILE A 45 9.21 12.77 -24.66
N GLN A 46 8.43 11.71 -24.75
CA GLN A 46 8.76 10.54 -25.61
C GLN A 46 8.90 10.96 -27.07
N HIS A 47 7.96 11.74 -27.59
CA HIS A 47 8.01 12.23 -28.97
C HIS A 47 9.25 13.12 -29.21
N MET A 48 9.58 14.01 -28.28
CA MET A 48 10.80 14.84 -28.39
C MET A 48 12.09 14.02 -28.40
N LEU A 49 12.12 12.93 -27.63
CA LEU A 49 13.29 12.06 -27.52
C LEU A 49 13.42 11.11 -28.72
N THR A 50 12.29 10.64 -29.28
CA THR A 50 12.27 9.62 -30.36
C THR A 50 12.17 10.22 -31.75
N SER A 51 11.56 11.41 -31.94
CA SER A 51 11.30 12.01 -33.26
C SER A 51 12.56 12.38 -34.06
N ARG A 52 13.70 12.58 -33.39
CA ARG A 52 14.98 12.93 -34.01
C ARG A 52 15.93 11.75 -34.23
N PHE A 53 15.51 10.55 -33.80
CA PHE A 53 16.36 9.37 -33.83
C PHE A 53 15.64 8.23 -34.56
N HIS A 54 16.22 7.78 -35.67
CA HIS A 54 15.73 6.60 -36.41
C HIS A 54 16.04 5.36 -35.57
N ALA A 55 15.00 4.60 -35.23
CA ALA A 55 15.08 3.39 -34.39
C ALA A 55 15.86 2.21 -35.03
N ASP A 56 16.37 2.38 -36.25
CA ASP A 56 16.97 1.30 -37.03
C ASP A 56 18.46 1.06 -36.73
N THR A 57 19.08 1.87 -35.88
CA THR A 57 20.47 1.69 -35.46
C THR A 57 20.57 1.63 -33.93
N PHE A 58 21.46 0.77 -33.42
CA PHE A 58 21.81 0.68 -32.00
C PHE A 58 22.10 2.07 -31.43
N ASN A 59 21.13 2.65 -30.75
CA ASN A 59 21.23 4.03 -30.31
C ASN A 59 21.67 4.08 -28.84
N TRP A 60 22.92 4.40 -28.60
CA TRP A 60 23.53 4.59 -27.28
C TRP A 60 22.78 5.60 -26.40
N LEU A 61 21.96 6.46 -27.00
CA LEU A 61 21.15 7.45 -26.28
C LEU A 61 20.03 6.79 -25.46
N TYR A 62 19.54 5.62 -25.86
CA TYR A 62 18.59 4.85 -25.05
C TYR A 62 19.18 4.40 -23.71
N LEU A 63 20.50 4.28 -23.61
CA LEU A 63 21.19 4.01 -22.36
C LEU A 63 21.20 5.24 -21.44
N MET A 64 21.31 6.44 -22.02
CA MET A 64 21.42 7.66 -21.21
C MET A 64 20.07 8.23 -20.79
N PHE A 65 19.02 8.09 -21.60
CA PHE A 65 17.72 8.69 -21.31
C PHE A 65 17.14 8.26 -19.95
N PRO A 66 17.09 6.98 -19.57
CA PRO A 66 16.57 6.58 -18.26
C PRO A 66 17.37 7.15 -17.09
N VAL A 67 18.71 7.24 -17.22
CA VAL A 67 19.57 7.84 -16.20
C VAL A 67 19.27 9.32 -16.03
N VAL A 68 19.14 10.05 -17.13
CA VAL A 68 18.78 11.47 -17.14
C VAL A 68 17.39 11.68 -16.53
N GLY A 69 16.41 10.82 -16.87
CA GLY A 69 15.07 10.88 -16.31
C GLY A 69 15.05 10.70 -14.79
N ILE A 70 15.73 9.67 -14.28
CA ILE A 70 15.86 9.43 -12.84
C ILE A 70 16.59 10.59 -12.16
N PHE A 71 17.64 11.12 -12.77
CA PHE A 71 18.40 12.27 -12.26
C PHE A 71 17.52 13.51 -12.16
N LEU A 72 16.82 13.90 -13.24
CA LEU A 72 15.92 15.05 -13.26
C LEU A 72 14.79 14.91 -12.25
N THR A 73 14.20 13.73 -12.16
CA THR A 73 13.16 13.45 -11.15
C THR A 73 13.70 13.58 -9.73
N SER A 74 14.87 13.03 -9.45
CA SER A 74 15.53 13.15 -8.14
C SER A 74 15.84 14.61 -7.78
N LEU A 75 16.26 15.40 -8.77
CA LEU A 75 16.51 16.83 -8.61
C LEU A 75 15.20 17.61 -8.32
N PHE A 76 14.15 17.34 -9.09
CA PHE A 76 12.82 17.92 -8.91
C PHE A 76 12.26 17.61 -7.52
N VAL A 77 12.31 16.34 -7.09
CA VAL A 77 11.86 15.92 -5.76
C VAL A 77 12.65 16.62 -4.66
N ARG A 78 13.96 16.80 -4.85
CA ARG A 78 14.82 17.41 -3.84
C ARG A 78 14.61 18.92 -3.67
N TYR A 79 14.55 19.66 -4.78
CA TYR A 79 14.58 21.12 -4.74
C TYR A 79 13.18 21.75 -4.75
N VAL A 80 12.24 21.13 -5.45
CA VAL A 80 10.87 21.65 -5.61
C VAL A 80 9.93 21.02 -4.60
N VAL A 81 9.88 19.68 -4.54
CA VAL A 81 8.89 18.97 -3.71
C VAL A 81 9.29 18.97 -2.23
N LYS A 82 10.56 18.75 -1.92
CA LYS A 82 11.14 18.65 -0.57
C LYS A 82 10.44 17.63 0.33
N ASP A 83 9.77 16.66 -0.28
CA ASP A 83 9.06 15.57 0.39
C ASP A 83 9.27 14.25 -0.36
N ASN A 84 9.05 13.11 0.31
CA ASN A 84 9.13 11.82 -0.35
C ASN A 84 7.80 11.54 -1.06
N ILE A 85 7.75 11.49 -2.38
CA ILE A 85 6.54 11.15 -3.17
C ILE A 85 6.56 9.73 -3.73
N SER A 86 7.60 8.93 -3.43
CA SER A 86 7.65 7.52 -3.78
C SER A 86 6.58 6.73 -3.01
N HIS A 87 6.11 5.63 -3.58
CA HIS A 87 5.12 4.74 -2.99
C HIS A 87 3.75 5.41 -2.68
N GLY A 88 3.18 6.11 -3.65
CA GLY A 88 1.94 6.89 -3.51
C GLY A 88 0.78 6.13 -2.87
N ILE A 89 0.48 4.89 -3.32
CA ILE A 89 -0.62 4.06 -2.81
C ILE A 89 -0.41 3.71 -1.33
N THR A 90 0.81 3.35 -0.93
CA THR A 90 1.14 3.06 0.47
C THR A 90 0.90 4.27 1.39
N ARG A 91 1.15 5.49 0.89
CA ARG A 91 0.87 6.73 1.62
C ARG A 91 -0.63 6.98 1.80
N ILE A 92 -1.41 6.69 0.76
CA ILE A 92 -2.87 6.82 0.83
C ILE A 92 -3.42 5.82 1.84
N LEU A 93 -2.98 4.56 1.79
CA LEU A 93 -3.34 3.53 2.76
C LEU A 93 -3.01 3.99 4.18
N TYR A 94 -1.83 4.55 4.42
CA TYR A 94 -1.47 5.10 5.73
C TYR A 94 -2.36 6.27 6.14
N ALA A 95 -2.67 7.18 5.22
CA ALA A 95 -3.54 8.32 5.52
C ALA A 95 -4.97 7.88 5.86
N ILE A 96 -5.51 6.88 5.17
CA ILE A 96 -6.83 6.30 5.46
C ILE A 96 -6.80 5.56 6.79
N SER A 97 -5.82 4.67 7.00
CA SER A 97 -5.72 3.83 8.19
C SER A 97 -5.43 4.64 9.47
N SER A 98 -4.67 5.73 9.37
CA SER A 98 -4.43 6.66 10.50
C SER A 98 -5.62 7.57 10.80
N LYS A 99 -6.74 7.41 10.07
CA LYS A 99 -7.97 8.23 10.17
C LYS A 99 -7.76 9.75 10.07
N GLN A 100 -6.61 10.19 9.58
CA GLN A 100 -6.37 11.62 9.35
C GLN A 100 -6.77 12.05 7.94
N SER A 101 -6.65 11.17 6.95
CA SER A 101 -6.95 11.38 5.50
C SER A 101 -6.48 12.72 4.94
N ARG A 102 -5.44 13.29 5.57
CA ARG A 102 -4.85 14.58 5.22
C ARG A 102 -3.64 14.35 4.33
N LEU A 103 -3.82 14.57 3.04
CA LEU A 103 -2.74 14.57 2.07
C LEU A 103 -2.27 16.00 1.82
N LYS A 104 -0.95 16.19 1.67
CA LYS A 104 -0.35 17.51 1.44
C LYS A 104 -0.80 18.06 0.09
N GLY A 105 -1.10 19.36 0.01
CA GLY A 105 -1.63 20.01 -1.20
C GLY A 105 -0.70 19.93 -2.42
N HIS A 106 0.63 19.91 -2.22
CA HIS A 106 1.56 19.77 -3.34
C HIS A 106 1.38 18.45 -4.10
N ASN A 107 0.91 17.37 -3.45
CA ASN A 107 0.68 16.08 -4.13
C ASN A 107 -0.39 16.15 -5.23
N CYS A 108 -1.21 17.20 -5.28
CA CYS A 108 -2.18 17.42 -6.37
C CYS A 108 -1.53 17.59 -7.74
N TRP A 109 -0.24 17.88 -7.84
CA TRP A 109 0.47 18.08 -9.10
C TRP A 109 1.89 17.52 -9.14
N THR A 110 2.60 17.46 -7.99
CA THR A 110 4.02 17.08 -7.95
C THR A 110 4.26 15.63 -8.36
N SER A 111 3.35 14.72 -8.02
CA SER A 111 3.45 13.31 -8.40
C SER A 111 3.27 13.11 -9.90
N VAL A 112 2.39 13.89 -10.53
CA VAL A 112 2.17 13.90 -11.99
C VAL A 112 3.45 14.32 -12.71
N VAL A 113 4.05 15.46 -12.31
CA VAL A 113 5.27 15.97 -12.95
C VAL A 113 6.44 15.00 -12.76
N ALA A 114 6.66 14.51 -11.55
CA ALA A 114 7.76 13.60 -11.26
C ALA A 114 7.67 12.29 -12.05
N SER A 115 6.47 11.70 -12.13
CA SER A 115 6.27 10.46 -12.88
C SER A 115 6.31 10.67 -14.39
N ALA A 116 5.79 11.80 -14.89
CA ALA A 116 5.88 12.14 -16.31
C ALA A 116 7.34 12.26 -16.78
N ILE A 117 8.21 12.89 -15.98
CA ILE A 117 9.64 12.94 -16.27
C ILE A 117 10.23 11.52 -16.23
N THR A 118 9.98 10.76 -15.17
CA THR A 118 10.54 9.40 -15.03
C THR A 118 10.16 8.51 -16.21
N ILE A 119 8.87 8.43 -16.54
CA ILE A 119 8.32 7.53 -17.57
C ILE A 119 8.66 8.05 -18.96
N GLY A 120 8.54 9.36 -19.18
CA GLY A 120 8.83 10.00 -20.46
C GLY A 120 10.27 9.76 -20.92
N PHE A 121 11.23 9.73 -19.99
CA PHE A 121 12.63 9.38 -20.26
C PHE A 121 12.91 7.87 -20.23
N GLY A 122 11.91 7.03 -20.12
CA GLY A 122 12.03 5.57 -20.24
C GLY A 122 12.19 4.82 -18.92
N GLY A 123 11.90 5.43 -17.80
CA GLY A 123 11.83 4.73 -16.50
C GLY A 123 10.80 3.58 -16.55
N SER A 124 11.21 2.39 -16.10
CA SER A 124 10.43 1.14 -16.21
C SER A 124 9.41 1.00 -15.08
N VAL A 125 8.45 1.93 -15.01
CA VAL A 125 7.43 2.03 -13.95
C VAL A 125 6.09 2.47 -14.55
N GLY A 126 5.01 2.37 -13.76
CA GLY A 126 3.67 2.77 -14.18
C GLY A 126 3.26 4.14 -13.67
N ALA A 127 2.38 4.79 -14.40
CA ALA A 127 1.81 6.11 -14.08
C ALA A 127 0.69 6.06 -13.03
N GLU A 128 0.16 4.88 -12.70
CA GLU A 128 -1.07 4.71 -11.93
C GLU A 128 -0.91 5.14 -10.46
N ALA A 129 0.15 4.70 -9.79
CA ALA A 129 0.34 5.07 -8.39
C ALA A 129 0.51 6.59 -8.19
N PRO A 130 1.28 7.32 -9.03
CA PRO A 130 1.33 8.77 -9.00
C PRO A 130 0.00 9.45 -9.24
N ILE A 131 -0.79 8.99 -10.23
CA ILE A 131 -2.08 9.62 -10.51
C ILE A 131 -3.11 9.34 -9.41
N VAL A 132 -3.10 8.13 -8.82
CA VAL A 132 -3.94 7.79 -7.67
C VAL A 132 -3.59 8.68 -6.46
N LEU A 133 -2.30 8.93 -6.20
CA LEU A 133 -1.89 9.87 -5.15
C LEU A 133 -2.39 11.29 -5.45
N THR A 134 -2.30 11.73 -6.69
CA THR A 134 -2.79 13.05 -7.12
C THR A 134 -4.30 13.16 -6.95
N GLY A 135 -5.10 12.21 -7.46
CA GLY A 135 -6.55 12.21 -7.31
C GLY A 135 -6.98 12.18 -5.84
N SER A 136 -6.35 11.32 -5.04
CA SER A 136 -6.60 11.25 -3.59
C SER A 136 -6.23 12.55 -2.88
N ALA A 137 -5.15 13.23 -3.28
CA ALA A 137 -4.77 14.53 -2.73
C ALA A 137 -5.78 15.62 -3.13
N ILE A 138 -6.30 15.60 -4.35
CA ILE A 138 -7.40 16.49 -4.78
C ILE A 138 -8.62 16.27 -3.89
N GLY A 139 -9.04 15.02 -3.69
CA GLY A 139 -10.17 14.67 -2.82
C GLY A 139 -9.98 15.14 -1.38
N SER A 140 -8.78 14.90 -0.81
CA SER A 140 -8.43 15.33 0.54
C SER A 140 -8.45 16.86 0.70
N ASN A 141 -7.86 17.59 -0.24
CA ASN A 141 -7.76 19.05 -0.13
C ASN A 141 -9.08 19.75 -0.43
N LEU A 142 -9.87 19.28 -1.41
CA LEU A 142 -11.23 19.79 -1.66
C LEU A 142 -12.14 19.52 -0.45
N GLY A 143 -12.11 18.30 0.10
CA GLY A 143 -12.91 17.97 1.28
C GLY A 143 -12.58 18.85 2.47
N ARG A 144 -11.31 19.16 2.70
CA ARG A 144 -10.87 20.08 3.77
C ARG A 144 -11.33 21.51 3.51
N LEU A 145 -11.17 22.01 2.28
CA LEU A 145 -11.55 23.36 1.89
C LEU A 145 -13.05 23.63 2.15
N PHE A 146 -13.90 22.60 1.96
CA PHE A 146 -15.33 22.68 2.23
C PHE A 146 -15.71 22.21 3.63
N GLY A 147 -14.75 21.98 4.54
CA GLY A 147 -14.99 21.64 5.94
C GLY A 147 -15.75 20.32 6.13
N MET A 148 -15.43 19.31 5.32
CA MET A 148 -16.03 17.98 5.45
C MET A 148 -15.48 17.25 6.68
N ASP A 149 -16.32 16.46 7.35
CA ASP A 149 -15.92 15.64 8.50
C ASP A 149 -14.92 14.53 8.12
N LYS A 150 -14.31 13.92 9.10
CA LYS A 150 -13.26 12.90 8.88
C LYS A 150 -13.74 11.72 8.04
N LYS A 151 -14.97 11.20 8.27
CA LYS A 151 -15.54 10.09 7.49
C LYS A 151 -15.71 10.45 6.03
N LYS A 152 -16.29 11.61 5.77
CA LYS A 152 -16.47 12.11 4.41
C LYS A 152 -15.13 12.43 3.76
N LEU A 153 -14.13 12.84 4.53
CA LEU A 153 -12.78 13.07 4.02
C LEU A 153 -12.15 11.77 3.51
N ILE A 154 -12.29 10.65 4.26
CA ILE A 154 -11.87 9.32 3.80
C ILE A 154 -12.58 8.95 2.50
N LEU A 155 -13.90 9.16 2.45
CA LEU A 155 -14.69 8.89 1.26
C LEU A 155 -14.24 9.72 0.04
N LEU A 156 -13.97 11.02 0.21
CA LEU A 156 -13.51 11.89 -0.87
C LEU A 156 -12.09 11.56 -1.34
N VAL A 157 -11.22 11.07 -0.44
CA VAL A 157 -9.91 10.50 -0.82
C VAL A 157 -10.11 9.27 -1.70
N GLY A 158 -11.06 8.39 -1.33
CA GLY A 158 -11.47 7.25 -2.16
C GLY A 158 -12.06 7.67 -3.51
N CYS A 159 -12.93 8.69 -3.53
CA CYS A 159 -13.45 9.26 -4.80
C CYS A 159 -12.32 9.72 -5.72
N GLY A 160 -11.29 10.37 -5.16
CA GLY A 160 -10.12 10.80 -5.91
C GLY A 160 -9.28 9.65 -6.47
N ALA A 161 -9.12 8.59 -5.71
CA ALA A 161 -8.42 7.38 -6.16
C ALA A 161 -9.19 6.66 -7.28
N ALA A 162 -10.50 6.47 -7.10
CA ALA A 162 -11.37 5.86 -8.12
C ALA A 162 -11.38 6.67 -9.42
N ALA A 163 -11.53 7.99 -9.31
CA ALA A 163 -11.50 8.90 -10.44
C ALA A 163 -10.15 8.88 -11.18
N ALA A 164 -9.04 8.75 -10.47
CA ALA A 164 -7.70 8.66 -11.06
C ALA A 164 -7.52 7.39 -11.90
N ILE A 165 -7.89 6.23 -11.37
CA ILE A 165 -7.87 4.94 -12.11
C ILE A 165 -8.84 4.98 -13.28
N ALA A 166 -10.07 5.44 -13.03
CA ALA A 166 -11.10 5.57 -14.08
C ALA A 166 -10.66 6.52 -15.21
N GLY A 167 -9.98 7.62 -14.86
CA GLY A 167 -9.47 8.59 -15.82
C GLY A 167 -8.32 8.07 -16.67
N ILE A 168 -7.34 7.37 -16.08
CA ILE A 168 -6.18 6.90 -16.85
C ILE A 168 -6.50 5.71 -17.74
N PHE A 169 -7.39 4.81 -17.29
CA PHE A 169 -7.74 3.57 -18.01
C PHE A 169 -9.06 3.62 -18.75
N LYS A 170 -9.86 4.69 -18.59
CA LYS A 170 -11.26 4.77 -19.06
C LYS A 170 -12.15 3.65 -18.52
N ALA A 171 -11.90 3.23 -17.28
CA ALA A 171 -12.43 2.06 -16.63
C ALA A 171 -13.10 2.43 -15.29
N PRO A 172 -14.37 2.89 -15.28
CA PRO A 172 -15.03 3.40 -14.08
C PRO A 172 -15.31 2.33 -13.03
N ILE A 173 -15.68 1.11 -13.43
CA ILE A 173 -15.93 0.01 -12.50
C ILE A 173 -14.63 -0.44 -11.86
N ALA A 174 -13.56 -0.55 -12.65
CA ALA A 174 -12.24 -0.87 -12.12
C ALA A 174 -11.75 0.17 -11.12
N GLY A 175 -11.99 1.47 -11.36
CA GLY A 175 -11.67 2.54 -10.42
C GLY A 175 -12.43 2.41 -9.09
N LEU A 176 -13.73 2.13 -9.16
CA LEU A 176 -14.55 1.85 -7.98
C LEU A 176 -13.99 0.67 -7.19
N VAL A 177 -13.80 -0.47 -7.84
CA VAL A 177 -13.38 -1.72 -7.21
C VAL A 177 -11.96 -1.61 -6.64
N PHE A 178 -11.04 -0.94 -7.35
CA PHE A 178 -9.69 -0.63 -6.86
C PHE A 178 -9.74 0.09 -5.51
N THR A 179 -10.62 1.06 -5.36
CA THR A 179 -10.75 1.82 -4.11
C THR A 179 -11.23 0.94 -2.96
N LEU A 180 -12.10 -0.01 -3.23
CA LEU A 180 -12.62 -0.94 -2.23
C LEU A 180 -11.60 -2.02 -1.84
N GLU A 181 -10.95 -2.65 -2.82
CA GLU A 181 -10.02 -3.76 -2.58
C GLU A 181 -8.63 -3.29 -2.15
N VAL A 182 -8.05 -2.33 -2.87
CA VAL A 182 -6.65 -1.93 -2.66
C VAL A 182 -6.53 -0.88 -1.57
N LEU A 183 -7.43 0.12 -1.54
CA LEU A 183 -7.41 1.16 -0.51
C LEU A 183 -8.25 0.82 0.72
N MET A 184 -8.97 -0.31 0.69
CA MET A 184 -9.75 -0.81 1.83
C MET A 184 -10.75 0.22 2.37
N VAL A 185 -11.37 1.01 1.49
CA VAL A 185 -12.42 1.94 1.88
C VAL A 185 -13.70 1.15 2.15
N ASP A 186 -14.37 1.45 3.26
CA ASP A 186 -15.56 0.71 3.68
C ASP A 186 -16.69 0.78 2.65
N LEU A 187 -17.21 -0.40 2.29
CA LEU A 187 -18.35 -0.55 1.40
C LEU A 187 -19.65 -0.28 2.15
N SER A 188 -20.23 0.89 1.94
CA SER A 188 -21.60 1.20 2.34
C SER A 188 -22.39 1.74 1.16
N MET A 189 -23.72 1.61 1.20
CA MET A 189 -24.57 2.22 0.14
C MET A 189 -24.38 3.73 0.05
N ALA A 190 -24.00 4.38 1.15
CA ALA A 190 -23.71 5.81 1.20
C ALA A 190 -22.39 6.18 0.54
N SER A 191 -21.38 5.29 0.57
CA SER A 191 -20.05 5.53 -0.03
C SER A 191 -19.99 5.17 -1.52
N LEU A 192 -20.78 4.18 -1.94
CA LEU A 192 -20.73 3.64 -3.29
C LEU A 192 -21.12 4.67 -4.35
N LEU A 193 -22.20 5.44 -4.11
CA LEU A 193 -22.70 6.41 -5.08
C LEU A 193 -21.70 7.57 -5.34
N PRO A 194 -21.11 8.23 -4.33
CA PRO A 194 -20.10 9.26 -4.58
C PRO A 194 -18.85 8.73 -5.31
N ILE A 195 -18.34 7.53 -4.95
CA ILE A 195 -17.16 6.95 -5.58
C ILE A 195 -17.45 6.66 -7.06
N LEU A 196 -18.59 6.02 -7.34
CA LEU A 196 -19.01 5.75 -8.72
C LEU A 196 -19.22 7.04 -9.51
N THR A 197 -19.84 8.06 -8.90
CA THR A 197 -20.04 9.37 -9.55
C THR A 197 -18.70 9.99 -9.94
N ALA A 198 -17.70 9.96 -9.06
CA ALA A 198 -16.37 10.49 -9.36
C ALA A 198 -15.69 9.71 -10.48
N ALA A 199 -15.75 8.37 -10.46
CA ALA A 199 -15.17 7.50 -11.47
C ALA A 199 -15.80 7.71 -12.85
N VAL A 200 -17.14 7.70 -12.93
CA VAL A 200 -17.87 7.92 -14.19
C VAL A 200 -17.59 9.33 -14.74
N THR A 201 -17.60 10.35 -13.90
CA THR A 201 -17.26 11.72 -14.31
C THR A 201 -15.87 11.79 -14.91
N ALA A 202 -14.87 11.19 -14.24
CA ALA A 202 -13.50 11.17 -14.73
C ALA A 202 -13.42 10.47 -16.10
N THR A 203 -14.07 9.33 -16.26
CA THR A 203 -14.11 8.58 -17.51
C THR A 203 -14.76 9.41 -18.64
N CYS A 204 -15.90 10.05 -18.39
CA CYS A 204 -16.59 10.89 -19.38
C CYS A 204 -15.67 12.03 -19.87
N PHE A 205 -15.03 12.76 -18.96
CA PHE A 205 -14.11 13.83 -19.34
C PHE A 205 -12.86 13.30 -20.05
N THR A 206 -12.34 12.14 -19.65
CA THR A 206 -11.22 11.52 -20.36
C THR A 206 -11.60 11.14 -21.81
N TYR A 207 -12.81 10.64 -22.04
CA TYR A 207 -13.31 10.41 -23.41
C TYR A 207 -13.39 11.71 -24.22
N ILE A 208 -13.76 12.82 -23.60
CA ILE A 208 -13.80 14.12 -24.28
C ILE A 208 -12.38 14.60 -24.64
N PHE A 209 -11.40 14.44 -23.74
CA PHE A 209 -10.04 14.94 -23.91
C PHE A 209 -9.17 14.05 -24.80
N MET A 210 -9.31 12.73 -24.69
CA MET A 210 -8.43 11.74 -25.31
C MET A 210 -9.13 10.86 -26.37
N GLY A 211 -10.42 11.12 -26.66
CA GLY A 211 -11.19 10.32 -27.60
C GLY A 211 -11.61 8.95 -27.07
N SER A 212 -12.28 8.16 -27.90
CA SER A 212 -12.90 6.88 -27.54
C SER A 212 -11.99 5.64 -27.73
N SER A 213 -10.73 5.81 -28.18
CA SER A 213 -9.82 4.68 -28.35
C SER A 213 -9.56 3.96 -27.03
N SER A 214 -9.69 2.63 -27.02
CA SER A 214 -9.26 1.79 -25.90
C SER A 214 -7.74 1.77 -25.77
N LEU A 215 -7.23 1.51 -24.56
CA LEU A 215 -5.79 1.40 -24.31
C LEU A 215 -5.19 0.20 -25.05
N PHE A 216 -5.93 -0.91 -25.10
CA PHE A 216 -5.59 -2.10 -25.86
C PHE A 216 -6.70 -2.42 -26.86
N SER A 217 -6.31 -2.56 -28.14
CA SER A 217 -7.20 -3.12 -29.15
C SER A 217 -7.17 -4.64 -29.01
N PHE A 218 -8.31 -5.25 -28.78
CA PHE A 218 -8.42 -6.69 -28.62
C PHE A 218 -9.58 -7.23 -29.46
N HIS A 219 -9.31 -8.29 -30.22
CA HIS A 219 -10.33 -9.07 -30.91
C HIS A 219 -10.20 -10.52 -30.47
N LEU A 220 -11.30 -11.11 -30.00
CA LEU A 220 -11.35 -12.50 -29.59
C LEU A 220 -11.04 -13.42 -30.77
N ASP A 221 -10.02 -14.26 -30.64
CA ASP A 221 -9.73 -15.28 -31.67
C ASP A 221 -10.71 -16.45 -31.58
N SER A 222 -11.18 -16.80 -30.39
CA SER A 222 -12.17 -17.84 -30.18
C SER A 222 -12.93 -17.63 -28.87
N MET A 223 -14.21 -17.98 -28.86
CA MET A 223 -15.03 -17.98 -27.66
C MET A 223 -14.46 -18.94 -26.61
N TRP A 224 -14.65 -18.60 -25.33
CA TRP A 224 -14.26 -19.45 -24.23
C TRP A 224 -15.10 -20.73 -24.19
N SER A 225 -14.47 -21.86 -23.83
CA SER A 225 -15.15 -23.16 -23.63
C SER A 225 -14.80 -23.73 -22.26
N VAL A 226 -15.72 -24.52 -21.69
CA VAL A 226 -15.54 -25.16 -20.37
C VAL A 226 -14.33 -26.11 -20.36
N GLU A 227 -14.00 -26.70 -21.47
CA GLU A 227 -12.85 -27.59 -21.63
C GLU A 227 -11.50 -26.92 -21.35
N ARG A 228 -11.45 -25.57 -21.38
CA ARG A 228 -10.25 -24.77 -21.09
C ARG A 228 -10.09 -24.43 -19.60
N VAL A 229 -11.03 -24.79 -18.74
CA VAL A 229 -10.98 -24.53 -17.29
C VAL A 229 -9.71 -25.07 -16.64
N PRO A 230 -9.25 -26.32 -16.90
CA PRO A 230 -8.01 -26.82 -16.30
C PRO A 230 -6.80 -25.95 -16.65
N ALA A 231 -6.68 -25.52 -17.91
CA ALA A 231 -5.60 -24.62 -18.34
C ALA A 231 -5.67 -23.25 -17.63
N CYS A 232 -6.88 -22.71 -17.40
CA CYS A 232 -7.06 -21.45 -16.65
C CYS A 232 -6.62 -21.60 -15.19
N ILE A 233 -6.94 -22.72 -14.53
CA ILE A 233 -6.52 -22.96 -13.14
C ILE A 233 -5.00 -23.07 -13.06
N ILE A 234 -4.36 -23.83 -13.96
CA ILE A 234 -2.90 -23.98 -13.99
C ILE A 234 -2.23 -22.63 -14.27
N LEU A 235 -2.77 -21.84 -15.22
CA LEU A 235 -2.29 -20.47 -15.44
C LEU A 235 -2.44 -19.61 -14.18
N GLY A 236 -3.56 -19.70 -13.47
CA GLY A 236 -3.76 -18.97 -12.22
C GLY A 236 -2.72 -19.31 -11.16
N ILE A 237 -2.40 -20.59 -10.99
CA ILE A 237 -1.33 -21.03 -10.08
C ILE A 237 0.03 -20.48 -10.54
N ALA A 238 0.33 -20.54 -11.83
CA ALA A 238 1.56 -19.98 -12.39
C ALA A 238 1.65 -18.46 -12.15
N CYS A 239 0.55 -17.72 -12.37
CA CYS A 239 0.45 -16.29 -12.08
C CYS A 239 0.68 -15.99 -10.59
N GLY A 240 0.14 -16.80 -9.68
CA GLY A 240 0.35 -16.69 -8.24
C GLY A 240 1.83 -16.86 -7.85
N LEU A 241 2.52 -17.84 -8.44
CA LEU A 241 3.96 -18.04 -8.22
C LEU A 241 4.82 -16.92 -8.82
N VAL A 242 4.46 -16.41 -9.99
CA VAL A 242 5.12 -15.24 -10.61
C VAL A 242 4.87 -13.98 -9.75
N SER A 243 3.68 -13.83 -9.17
CA SER A 243 3.38 -12.74 -8.24
C SER A 243 4.22 -12.82 -6.98
N LEU A 244 4.43 -14.03 -6.44
CA LEU A 244 5.33 -14.26 -5.30
C LEU A 244 6.77 -13.84 -5.64
N TYR A 245 7.26 -14.26 -6.80
CA TYR A 245 8.57 -13.85 -7.30
C TYR A 245 8.66 -12.32 -7.41
N PHE A 246 7.65 -11.67 -8.02
CA PHE A 246 7.59 -10.22 -8.20
C PHE A 246 7.68 -9.49 -6.85
N ILE A 247 6.85 -9.85 -5.87
CA ILE A 247 6.81 -9.22 -4.56
C ILE A 247 8.14 -9.41 -3.82
N ARG A 248 8.69 -10.62 -3.80
CA ARG A 248 9.95 -10.90 -3.09
C ARG A 248 11.14 -10.21 -3.73
N SER A 249 11.27 -10.28 -5.05
CA SER A 249 12.36 -9.62 -5.78
C SER A 249 12.32 -8.11 -5.61
N MET A 250 11.12 -7.50 -5.73
CA MET A 250 10.93 -6.07 -5.49
C MET A 250 11.36 -5.68 -4.07
N SER A 251 10.96 -6.48 -3.10
CA SER A 251 11.24 -6.29 -1.69
C SER A 251 12.74 -6.36 -1.36
N VAL A 252 13.45 -7.32 -1.94
CA VAL A 252 14.91 -7.47 -1.80
C VAL A 252 15.63 -6.26 -2.40
N CYS A 253 15.26 -5.87 -3.61
CA CYS A 253 15.85 -4.71 -4.27
C CYS A 253 15.60 -3.41 -3.50
N GLU A 254 14.38 -3.17 -3.02
CA GLU A 254 14.07 -2.01 -2.17
C GLU A 254 14.92 -2.01 -0.89
N GLY A 255 15.14 -3.19 -0.29
CA GLY A 255 16.03 -3.34 0.86
C GLY A 255 17.48 -2.98 0.54
N MET A 256 17.99 -3.37 -0.63
CA MET A 256 19.35 -3.01 -1.10
C MET A 256 19.47 -1.48 -1.28
N PHE A 257 18.53 -0.86 -1.97
CA PHE A 257 18.50 0.61 -2.13
C PHE A 257 18.29 1.34 -0.80
N GLY A 258 17.58 0.73 0.15
CA GLY A 258 17.38 1.26 1.50
C GLY A 258 18.69 1.38 2.30
N LYS A 259 19.62 0.45 2.14
CA LYS A 259 20.96 0.50 2.77
C LYS A 259 21.80 1.68 2.26
N LEU A 260 21.56 2.11 1.03
CA LEU A 260 22.24 3.25 0.40
C LEU A 260 21.56 4.61 0.68
N LYS A 261 20.64 4.68 1.66
CA LYS A 261 19.85 5.89 1.93
C LYS A 261 20.70 7.14 2.21
N GLN A 262 21.87 6.99 2.81
CA GLN A 262 22.82 8.08 3.10
C GLN A 262 23.64 8.49 1.87
N HIS A 263 23.86 7.61 0.88
CA HIS A 263 24.72 7.84 -0.29
C HIS A 263 23.87 8.03 -1.56
N ARG A 264 23.23 9.20 -1.68
CA ARG A 264 22.26 9.49 -2.75
C ARG A 264 22.83 9.33 -4.15
N TRP A 265 24.06 9.78 -4.40
CA TRP A 265 24.70 9.67 -5.70
C TRP A 265 25.03 8.23 -6.07
N ALA A 266 25.46 7.43 -5.10
CA ALA A 266 25.67 5.99 -5.30
C ALA A 266 24.35 5.28 -5.62
N LYS A 267 23.27 5.67 -4.94
CA LYS A 267 21.91 5.15 -5.18
C LYS A 267 21.43 5.45 -6.59
N LEU A 268 21.62 6.70 -7.05
CA LEU A 268 21.26 7.11 -8.41
C LEU A 268 22.14 6.41 -9.46
N ALA A 269 23.44 6.35 -9.24
CA ALA A 269 24.36 5.67 -10.15
C ALA A 269 24.04 4.17 -10.28
N LEU A 270 23.82 3.48 -9.14
CA LEU A 270 23.46 2.07 -9.14
C LEU A 270 22.13 1.82 -9.88
N GLY A 271 21.09 2.61 -9.56
CA GLY A 271 19.79 2.52 -10.22
C GLY A 271 19.85 2.83 -11.70
N GLY A 272 20.57 3.88 -12.08
CA GLY A 272 20.77 4.28 -13.46
C GLY A 272 21.51 3.23 -14.28
N VAL A 273 22.66 2.75 -13.80
CA VAL A 273 23.46 1.71 -14.48
C VAL A 273 22.66 0.41 -14.61
N MET A 274 22.02 -0.03 -13.52
CA MET A 274 21.21 -1.25 -13.54
C MET A 274 20.06 -1.14 -14.55
N LEU A 275 19.30 -0.04 -14.53
CA LEU A 275 18.19 0.17 -15.45
C LEU A 275 18.67 0.23 -16.90
N SER A 276 19.71 1.02 -17.18
CA SER A 276 20.25 1.17 -18.53
C SER A 276 20.79 -0.14 -19.09
N SER A 277 21.50 -0.92 -18.27
CA SER A 277 22.00 -2.25 -18.70
C SER A 277 20.85 -3.19 -19.04
N LEU A 278 19.78 -3.19 -18.25
CA LEU A 278 18.61 -4.03 -18.50
C LEU A 278 17.87 -3.59 -19.78
N ILE A 279 17.68 -2.28 -19.99
CA ILE A 279 17.03 -1.77 -21.21
C ILE A 279 17.89 -2.03 -22.45
N PHE A 280 19.22 -1.97 -22.33
CA PHE A 280 20.12 -2.28 -23.44
C PHE A 280 19.96 -3.74 -23.91
N VAL A 281 19.85 -4.69 -22.98
CA VAL A 281 19.65 -6.11 -23.31
C VAL A 281 18.19 -6.37 -23.71
N PHE A 282 17.25 -5.73 -23.03
CA PHE A 282 15.80 -5.92 -23.19
C PHE A 282 15.09 -4.57 -23.44
N PRO A 283 15.10 -4.04 -24.68
CA PRO A 283 14.48 -2.74 -24.98
C PRO A 283 13.00 -2.63 -24.65
N VAL A 284 12.28 -3.74 -24.59
CA VAL A 284 10.86 -3.81 -24.17
C VAL A 284 10.62 -3.35 -22.71
N LEU A 285 11.68 -3.25 -21.91
CA LEU A 285 11.61 -2.74 -20.55
C LEU A 285 11.55 -1.20 -20.48
N TYR A 286 11.73 -0.50 -21.60
CA TYR A 286 11.68 0.95 -21.69
C TYR A 286 10.26 1.46 -21.41
N GLY A 287 10.11 2.37 -20.45
CA GLY A 287 8.83 2.94 -20.07
C GLY A 287 7.84 1.94 -19.44
N GLU A 288 6.57 2.13 -19.68
CA GLU A 288 5.48 1.29 -19.13
C GLU A 288 5.41 -0.09 -19.79
N GLY A 289 5.80 -0.19 -21.06
CA GLY A 289 5.81 -1.44 -21.83
C GLY A 289 4.50 -1.79 -22.53
N TYR A 290 3.53 -0.86 -22.60
CA TYR A 290 2.23 -1.12 -23.25
C TYR A 290 2.33 -1.42 -24.73
N SER A 291 3.33 -0.88 -25.45
CA SER A 291 3.59 -1.20 -26.85
C SER A 291 3.87 -2.67 -27.05
N ALA A 292 4.70 -3.27 -26.21
CA ALA A 292 5.00 -4.70 -26.29
C ALA A 292 3.78 -5.56 -25.95
N ILE A 293 2.96 -5.16 -24.98
CA ILE A 293 1.69 -5.84 -24.70
C ILE A 293 0.77 -5.81 -25.92
N ASN A 294 0.67 -4.66 -26.60
CA ASN A 294 -0.12 -4.55 -27.83
C ASN A 294 0.37 -5.46 -28.95
N VAL A 295 1.68 -5.65 -29.09
CA VAL A 295 2.23 -6.62 -30.06
C VAL A 295 1.79 -8.06 -29.72
N LEU A 296 1.84 -8.45 -28.44
CA LEU A 296 1.38 -9.79 -28.02
C LEU A 296 -0.12 -10.00 -28.21
N LEU A 297 -0.94 -8.94 -28.01
CA LEU A 297 -2.40 -9.01 -28.13
C LEU A 297 -2.89 -8.97 -29.59
N ASN A 298 -2.17 -8.29 -30.47
CA ASN A 298 -2.61 -8.08 -31.87
C ASN A 298 -1.89 -8.99 -32.88
N GLY A 299 -0.74 -9.54 -32.53
CA GLY A 299 0.01 -10.47 -33.38
C GLY A 299 -0.82 -11.71 -33.74
N THR A 300 -0.79 -12.12 -34.98
CA THR A 300 -1.50 -13.30 -35.53
C THR A 300 -0.53 -14.39 -35.96
N SER A 301 0.71 -14.04 -36.15
CA SER A 301 1.77 -14.95 -36.64
C SER A 301 3.02 -14.86 -35.77
N GLU A 302 3.89 -15.84 -35.90
CA GLU A 302 5.20 -15.84 -35.26
C GLU A 302 6.04 -14.62 -35.68
N ALA A 303 5.89 -14.17 -36.91
CA ALA A 303 6.58 -13.01 -37.42
C ALA A 303 6.15 -11.73 -36.69
N ASP A 304 4.84 -11.59 -36.40
CA ASP A 304 4.32 -10.45 -35.67
C ASP A 304 4.84 -10.43 -34.23
N TRP A 305 4.83 -11.58 -33.53
CA TRP A 305 5.33 -11.66 -32.15
C TRP A 305 6.85 -11.47 -32.05
N ASN A 306 7.60 -11.81 -33.09
CA ASN A 306 9.04 -11.55 -33.16
C ASN A 306 9.36 -10.04 -33.19
N GLU A 307 8.38 -9.17 -33.44
CA GLU A 307 8.55 -7.72 -33.30
C GLU A 307 8.92 -7.32 -31.86
N VAL A 308 8.55 -8.13 -30.86
CA VAL A 308 8.99 -7.93 -29.46
C VAL A 308 10.51 -8.04 -29.31
N LEU A 309 11.17 -8.83 -30.20
CA LEU A 309 12.63 -8.97 -30.22
C LEU A 309 13.35 -7.79 -30.90
N LYS A 310 12.59 -6.91 -31.57
CA LYS A 310 13.18 -5.79 -32.33
C LYS A 310 14.07 -4.93 -31.44
N ASN A 311 15.20 -4.53 -31.98
CA ASN A 311 16.22 -3.74 -31.30
C ASN A 311 16.90 -4.43 -30.09
N SER A 312 16.66 -5.71 -29.86
CA SER A 312 17.37 -6.50 -28.84
C SER A 312 18.56 -7.26 -29.44
N MET A 313 19.43 -7.77 -28.56
CA MET A 313 20.52 -8.68 -28.97
C MET A 313 20.00 -10.02 -29.56
N PHE A 314 18.72 -10.31 -29.41
CA PHE A 314 18.04 -11.52 -29.86
C PHE A 314 17.29 -11.31 -31.19
N SER A 315 17.39 -10.13 -31.80
CA SER A 315 16.71 -9.84 -33.07
C SER A 315 17.27 -10.70 -34.21
N GLY A 316 16.38 -11.22 -35.08
CA GLY A 316 16.74 -11.98 -36.26
C GLY A 316 16.54 -13.50 -36.17
N ASP A 317 16.36 -14.10 -35.00
CA ASP A 317 16.07 -15.53 -34.84
C ASP A 317 14.90 -15.75 -33.89
N GLY A 318 13.72 -16.09 -34.44
CA GLY A 318 12.47 -16.34 -33.68
C GLY A 318 12.56 -17.48 -32.66
N ARG A 319 13.57 -18.33 -32.75
CA ARG A 319 13.82 -19.42 -31.78
C ARG A 319 14.09 -18.88 -30.36
N TRP A 320 14.59 -17.66 -30.25
CA TRP A 320 14.88 -17.03 -28.97
C TRP A 320 13.65 -16.40 -28.30
N LEU A 321 12.49 -16.33 -28.97
CA LEU A 321 11.30 -15.65 -28.45
C LEU A 321 10.89 -16.15 -27.05
N ILE A 322 10.81 -17.45 -26.84
CA ILE A 322 10.40 -18.05 -25.57
C ILE A 322 11.41 -17.73 -24.46
N VAL A 323 12.70 -17.87 -24.75
CA VAL A 323 13.79 -17.58 -23.79
C VAL A 323 13.80 -16.08 -23.45
N PHE A 324 13.66 -15.23 -24.46
CA PHE A 324 13.59 -13.78 -24.30
C PHE A 324 12.42 -13.39 -23.40
N ILE A 325 11.22 -13.90 -23.65
CA ILE A 325 10.04 -13.62 -22.83
C ILE A 325 10.25 -14.06 -21.38
N ALA A 326 10.80 -15.26 -21.16
CA ALA A 326 11.10 -15.74 -19.81
C ALA A 326 12.09 -14.82 -19.07
N LEU A 327 13.13 -14.36 -19.75
CA LEU A 327 14.11 -13.43 -19.18
C LEU A 327 13.50 -12.04 -18.91
N VAL A 328 12.61 -11.57 -19.78
CA VAL A 328 11.89 -10.30 -19.59
C VAL A 328 10.98 -10.36 -18.36
N ILE A 329 10.25 -11.46 -18.15
CA ILE A 329 9.45 -11.69 -16.93
C ILE A 329 10.31 -11.53 -15.67
N LEU A 330 11.49 -12.15 -15.67
CA LEU A 330 12.41 -12.09 -14.53
C LEU A 330 13.03 -10.70 -14.34
N THR A 331 13.38 -10.01 -15.41
CA THR A 331 14.14 -8.74 -15.35
C THR A 331 13.27 -7.51 -15.15
N LYS A 332 11.98 -7.53 -15.51
CA LYS A 332 11.07 -6.37 -15.34
C LYS A 332 11.01 -5.88 -13.90
N THR A 333 10.98 -6.79 -12.94
CA THR A 333 10.94 -6.43 -11.51
C THR A 333 12.19 -5.66 -11.10
N PHE A 334 13.37 -6.07 -11.56
CA PHE A 334 14.62 -5.39 -11.29
C PHE A 334 14.68 -4.01 -11.95
N ALA A 335 14.18 -3.87 -13.18
CA ALA A 335 14.10 -2.59 -13.87
C ALA A 335 13.19 -1.61 -13.13
N THR A 336 12.04 -2.07 -12.64
CA THR A 336 11.11 -1.28 -11.83
C THR A 336 11.74 -0.85 -10.50
N ALA A 337 12.38 -1.79 -9.81
CA ALA A 337 13.07 -1.54 -8.55
C ALA A 337 14.25 -0.56 -8.72
N ALA A 338 15.02 -0.69 -9.81
CA ALA A 338 16.12 0.21 -10.15
C ALA A 338 15.63 1.63 -10.44
N THR A 339 14.53 1.78 -11.16
CA THR A 339 13.91 3.08 -11.44
C THR A 339 13.51 3.79 -10.14
N ASN A 340 12.68 3.16 -9.31
CA ASN A 340 12.21 3.73 -8.05
C ASN A 340 13.36 3.86 -7.04
N GLY A 341 14.20 2.83 -6.95
CA GLY A 341 15.37 2.81 -6.08
C GLY A 341 16.39 3.88 -6.42
N GLY A 342 16.62 4.19 -7.68
CA GLY A 342 17.52 5.24 -8.16
C GLY A 342 17.04 6.67 -7.88
N GLY A 343 15.76 6.86 -7.60
CA GLY A 343 15.16 8.17 -7.32
C GLY A 343 14.09 8.60 -8.32
N GLY A 344 13.67 7.71 -9.24
CA GLY A 344 12.50 7.89 -10.09
C GLY A 344 11.19 7.80 -9.29
N CYS A 345 10.09 8.15 -9.94
CA CYS A 345 8.76 8.14 -9.36
C CYS A 345 7.79 7.38 -10.27
N GLY A 346 7.25 6.26 -9.77
CA GLY A 346 6.26 5.49 -10.50
C GLY A 346 5.70 4.31 -9.69
N GLY A 347 4.68 3.66 -10.24
CA GLY A 347 3.96 2.55 -9.64
C GLY A 347 4.46 1.18 -10.07
N THR A 348 4.00 0.16 -9.35
CA THR A 348 4.21 -1.26 -9.66
C THR A 348 3.02 -1.90 -10.40
N PHE A 349 1.99 -1.12 -10.69
CA PHE A 349 0.75 -1.57 -11.30
C PHE A 349 1.00 -2.00 -12.77
N ALA A 350 1.39 -1.06 -13.69
CA ALA A 350 1.73 -1.39 -15.06
C ALA A 350 2.83 -2.47 -15.17
N PRO A 351 3.91 -2.45 -14.35
CA PRO A 351 4.85 -3.57 -14.33
C PRO A 351 4.23 -4.92 -14.02
N SER A 352 3.25 -5.01 -13.12
CA SER A 352 2.55 -6.27 -12.84
C SER A 352 1.67 -6.73 -13.99
N LEU A 353 0.97 -5.80 -14.67
CA LEU A 353 0.23 -6.08 -15.90
C LEU A 353 1.15 -6.60 -17.02
N PHE A 354 2.28 -5.93 -17.20
CA PHE A 354 3.29 -6.32 -18.19
C PHE A 354 3.82 -7.74 -17.94
N VAL A 355 4.27 -8.02 -16.71
CA VAL A 355 4.73 -9.36 -16.32
C VAL A 355 3.61 -10.39 -16.54
N GLY A 356 2.38 -10.03 -16.23
CA GLY A 356 1.21 -10.87 -16.43
C GLY A 356 0.95 -11.19 -17.89
N ALA A 357 1.01 -10.20 -18.78
CA ALA A 357 0.87 -10.39 -20.22
C ALA A 357 1.90 -11.40 -20.77
N PHE A 358 3.15 -11.18 -20.42
CA PHE A 358 4.25 -12.04 -20.84
C PHE A 358 4.13 -13.45 -20.24
N THR A 359 3.67 -13.57 -19.00
CA THR A 359 3.43 -14.87 -18.35
C THR A 359 2.31 -15.66 -19.04
N GLY A 360 1.18 -15.01 -19.33
CA GLY A 360 0.05 -15.64 -20.01
C GLY A 360 0.41 -16.08 -21.42
N PHE A 361 1.13 -15.23 -22.17
CA PHE A 361 1.62 -15.56 -23.50
C PHE A 361 2.60 -16.74 -23.46
N LEU A 362 3.60 -16.71 -22.58
CA LEU A 362 4.58 -17.79 -22.43
C LEU A 362 3.90 -19.11 -22.08
N PHE A 363 2.95 -19.08 -21.17
CA PHE A 363 2.18 -20.25 -20.75
C PHE A 363 1.44 -20.86 -21.94
N SER A 364 0.71 -20.04 -22.72
CA SER A 364 -0.02 -20.52 -23.89
C SER A 364 0.90 -21.10 -24.96
N ARG A 365 2.01 -20.43 -25.26
CA ARG A 365 2.99 -20.95 -26.25
C ARG A 365 3.59 -22.29 -25.83
N LEU A 366 3.99 -22.43 -24.57
CA LEU A 366 4.52 -23.70 -24.05
C LEU A 366 3.45 -24.80 -24.07
N TRP A 367 2.22 -24.47 -23.65
CA TRP A 367 1.09 -25.39 -23.64
C TRP A 367 0.81 -25.95 -25.03
N ASN A 368 0.72 -25.08 -26.04
CA ASN A 368 0.46 -25.46 -27.43
C ASN A 368 1.64 -26.18 -28.06
N MET A 369 2.88 -25.78 -27.79
CA MET A 369 4.10 -26.40 -28.32
C MET A 369 4.28 -27.84 -27.82
N TYR A 370 4.00 -28.09 -26.53
CA TYR A 370 4.10 -29.45 -25.97
C TYR A 370 2.80 -30.25 -26.07
N GLN A 371 1.75 -29.69 -26.70
CA GLN A 371 0.45 -30.36 -26.90
C GLN A 371 -0.12 -30.96 -25.60
N VAL A 372 -0.03 -30.21 -24.50
CA VAL A 372 -0.45 -30.66 -23.15
C VAL A 372 -1.96 -30.95 -23.09
N GLY A 373 -2.76 -30.31 -23.96
CA GLY A 373 -4.20 -30.48 -24.04
C GLY A 373 -4.79 -29.79 -25.25
N ILE A 374 -6.01 -29.34 -25.15
CA ILE A 374 -6.67 -28.56 -26.20
C ILE A 374 -5.92 -27.30 -26.51
N TYR A 375 -6.01 -26.83 -27.75
CA TYR A 375 -5.40 -25.56 -28.17
C TYR A 375 -5.96 -24.39 -27.38
N ILE A 376 -5.08 -23.53 -26.88
CA ILE A 376 -5.39 -22.32 -26.11
C ILE A 376 -4.82 -21.11 -26.85
N PRO A 377 -5.67 -20.11 -27.20
CA PRO A 377 -5.23 -18.93 -27.95
C PRO A 377 -4.28 -18.05 -27.14
N GLU A 378 -3.15 -17.68 -27.72
CA GLU A 378 -2.11 -16.89 -27.10
C GLU A 378 -2.63 -15.52 -26.61
N LYS A 379 -3.44 -14.84 -27.43
CA LYS A 379 -4.03 -13.54 -27.11
C LYS A 379 -4.93 -13.60 -25.87
N ASN A 380 -5.83 -14.61 -25.83
CA ASN A 380 -6.75 -14.77 -24.70
C ASN A 380 -5.97 -15.00 -23.39
N TYR A 381 -4.97 -15.89 -23.45
CA TYR A 381 -4.17 -16.21 -22.26
C TYR A 381 -3.22 -15.09 -21.86
N THR A 382 -2.80 -14.23 -22.79
CA THR A 382 -2.11 -12.97 -22.49
C THR A 382 -2.96 -12.07 -21.58
N LEU A 383 -4.24 -11.87 -21.92
CA LEU A 383 -5.19 -11.10 -21.08
C LEU A 383 -5.41 -11.75 -19.72
N LEU A 384 -5.60 -13.07 -19.68
CA LEU A 384 -5.80 -13.82 -18.45
C LEU A 384 -4.59 -13.70 -17.53
N GLY A 385 -3.38 -13.76 -18.09
CA GLY A 385 -2.14 -13.55 -17.36
C GLY A 385 -2.03 -12.13 -16.77
N MET A 386 -2.43 -11.10 -17.53
CA MET A 386 -2.45 -9.71 -17.04
C MET A 386 -3.30 -9.60 -15.78
N ALA A 387 -4.54 -10.09 -15.82
CA ALA A 387 -5.43 -10.09 -14.66
C ALA A 387 -4.87 -10.94 -13.51
N GLY A 388 -4.35 -12.14 -13.79
CA GLY A 388 -3.86 -13.08 -12.80
C GLY A 388 -2.67 -12.56 -12.00
N VAL A 389 -1.62 -12.05 -12.66
CA VAL A 389 -0.44 -11.52 -11.96
C VAL A 389 -0.78 -10.23 -11.21
N MET A 390 -1.56 -9.33 -11.83
CA MET A 390 -1.98 -8.11 -11.14
C MET A 390 -2.81 -8.43 -9.89
N ALA A 391 -3.79 -9.33 -10.00
CA ALA A 391 -4.60 -9.78 -8.87
C ALA A 391 -3.73 -10.36 -7.74
N GLY A 392 -2.74 -11.20 -8.08
CA GLY A 392 -1.82 -11.79 -7.12
C GLY A 392 -0.91 -10.77 -6.43
N VAL A 393 -0.29 -9.86 -7.19
CA VAL A 393 0.62 -8.84 -6.63
C VAL A 393 -0.11 -7.86 -5.70
N MET A 394 -1.34 -7.51 -6.04
CA MET A 394 -2.12 -6.50 -5.30
C MET A 394 -3.10 -7.11 -4.30
N HIS A 395 -3.31 -8.42 -4.30
CA HIS A 395 -4.37 -9.11 -3.56
C HIS A 395 -5.76 -8.51 -3.87
N ALA A 396 -5.99 -8.18 -5.13
CA ALA A 396 -7.16 -7.49 -5.61
C ALA A 396 -7.73 -8.20 -6.87
N PRO A 397 -8.41 -9.34 -6.71
CA PRO A 397 -8.92 -10.11 -7.83
C PRO A 397 -9.99 -9.38 -8.62
N LEU A 398 -10.94 -8.70 -7.97
CA LEU A 398 -11.99 -7.98 -8.67
C LEU A 398 -11.43 -6.80 -9.48
N THR A 399 -10.45 -6.08 -8.93
CA THR A 399 -9.77 -5.01 -9.66
C THR A 399 -9.12 -5.55 -10.94
N GLY A 400 -8.45 -6.70 -10.87
CA GLY A 400 -7.85 -7.34 -12.05
C GLY A 400 -8.88 -7.72 -13.11
N ILE A 401 -9.98 -8.35 -12.68
CA ILE A 401 -11.05 -8.81 -13.56
C ILE A 401 -11.70 -7.63 -14.28
N PHE A 402 -12.21 -6.65 -13.51
CA PHE A 402 -12.93 -5.51 -14.09
C PHE A 402 -12.03 -4.60 -14.92
N LEU A 403 -10.79 -4.39 -14.48
CA LEU A 403 -9.86 -3.57 -15.26
C LEU A 403 -9.61 -4.18 -16.63
N ILE A 404 -9.26 -5.46 -16.71
CA ILE A 404 -8.96 -6.10 -17.99
C ILE A 404 -10.22 -6.15 -18.86
N ALA A 405 -11.39 -6.45 -18.29
CA ALA A 405 -12.65 -6.43 -19.02
C ALA A 405 -12.98 -5.04 -19.62
N GLU A 406 -12.79 -3.97 -18.85
CA GLU A 406 -13.07 -2.60 -19.29
C GLU A 406 -12.05 -2.06 -20.32
N ILE A 407 -10.74 -2.28 -20.09
CA ILE A 407 -9.69 -1.75 -21.00
C ILE A 407 -9.67 -2.48 -22.36
N THR A 408 -10.22 -3.67 -22.42
CA THR A 408 -10.35 -4.46 -23.65
C THR A 408 -11.73 -4.36 -24.30
N ASN A 409 -12.67 -3.62 -23.69
CA ASN A 409 -14.08 -3.53 -24.08
C ASN A 409 -14.77 -4.91 -24.25
N GLY A 410 -14.28 -5.94 -23.52
CA GLY A 410 -14.75 -7.31 -23.66
C GLY A 410 -15.08 -7.99 -22.34
N TYR A 411 -16.37 -8.24 -22.09
CA TYR A 411 -16.84 -9.07 -20.98
C TYR A 411 -16.93 -10.57 -21.34
N ASP A 412 -16.63 -10.93 -22.58
CA ASP A 412 -16.71 -12.33 -23.07
C ASP A 412 -15.72 -13.26 -22.36
N MET A 413 -14.61 -12.69 -21.86
CA MET A 413 -13.59 -13.41 -21.09
C MET A 413 -13.80 -13.32 -19.58
N PHE A 414 -14.98 -12.86 -19.11
CA PHE A 414 -15.20 -12.58 -17.69
C PHE A 414 -15.03 -13.84 -16.79
N MET A 415 -15.64 -14.97 -17.20
CA MET A 415 -15.50 -16.23 -16.47
C MET A 415 -14.05 -16.72 -16.35
N PRO A 416 -13.28 -16.84 -17.43
CA PRO A 416 -11.87 -17.25 -17.32
C PRO A 416 -11.02 -16.22 -16.56
N LEU A 417 -11.30 -14.90 -16.66
CA LEU A 417 -10.65 -13.88 -15.84
C LEU A 417 -10.88 -14.11 -14.35
N MET A 418 -12.12 -14.47 -13.95
CA MET A 418 -12.43 -14.82 -12.57
C MET A 418 -11.65 -16.04 -12.09
N ILE A 419 -11.64 -17.13 -12.87
CA ILE A 419 -10.93 -18.36 -12.52
C ILE A 419 -9.45 -18.10 -12.29
N VAL A 420 -8.79 -17.45 -13.24
CA VAL A 420 -7.35 -17.17 -13.18
C VAL A 420 -7.00 -16.23 -12.04
N SER A 421 -7.76 -15.14 -11.85
CA SER A 421 -7.50 -14.16 -10.80
C SER A 421 -7.68 -14.75 -9.41
N ILE A 422 -8.76 -15.51 -9.18
CA ILE A 422 -9.02 -16.17 -7.90
C ILE A 422 -7.94 -17.22 -7.61
N ALA A 423 -7.62 -18.09 -8.58
CA ALA A 423 -6.58 -19.10 -8.42
C ALA A 423 -5.21 -18.48 -8.12
N SER A 424 -4.89 -17.34 -8.76
CA SER A 424 -3.65 -16.59 -8.49
C SER A 424 -3.61 -16.05 -7.07
N VAL A 425 -4.67 -15.38 -6.62
CA VAL A 425 -4.75 -14.83 -5.26
C VAL A 425 -4.73 -15.93 -4.21
N MET A 426 -5.46 -17.03 -4.42
CA MET A 426 -5.42 -18.18 -3.51
C MET A 426 -4.00 -18.75 -3.39
N THR A 427 -3.29 -18.87 -4.51
CA THR A 427 -1.91 -19.39 -4.53
C THR A 427 -0.95 -18.47 -3.79
N ILE A 428 -0.97 -17.16 -4.05
CA ILE A 428 -0.05 -16.22 -3.40
C ILE A 428 -0.35 -16.10 -1.90
N SER A 429 -1.62 -16.14 -1.49
CA SER A 429 -2.02 -15.97 -0.09
C SER A 429 -1.49 -17.07 0.84
N ILE A 430 -1.12 -18.23 0.29
CA ILE A 430 -0.45 -19.30 1.05
C ILE A 430 0.95 -18.85 1.53
N PHE A 431 1.64 -18.03 0.75
CA PHE A 431 3.03 -17.64 0.99
C PHE A 431 3.17 -16.22 1.54
N GLU A 432 2.34 -15.30 1.07
CA GLU A 432 2.37 -13.88 1.43
C GLU A 432 0.94 -13.41 1.77
N PRO A 433 0.66 -13.09 3.05
CA PRO A 433 -0.69 -12.71 3.48
C PRO A 433 -1.06 -11.27 3.11
N HIS A 434 -0.11 -10.46 2.66
CA HIS A 434 -0.29 -9.03 2.40
C HIS A 434 0.08 -8.66 0.96
N SER A 435 -0.68 -7.73 0.38
CA SER A 435 -0.34 -7.12 -0.90
C SER A 435 1.00 -6.38 -0.84
N ILE A 436 1.61 -6.12 -1.98
CA ILE A 436 2.86 -5.35 -2.07
C ILE A 436 2.78 -3.98 -1.37
N TYR A 437 1.61 -3.35 -1.34
CA TYR A 437 1.38 -2.05 -0.71
C TYR A 437 1.23 -2.17 0.81
N ALA A 438 0.47 -3.16 1.27
CA ALA A 438 0.23 -3.41 2.69
C ALA A 438 1.49 -3.95 3.39
N MET A 439 2.31 -4.75 2.70
CA MET A 439 3.57 -5.28 3.23
C MET A 439 4.55 -4.16 3.65
N ARG A 440 4.60 -3.05 2.89
CA ARG A 440 5.44 -1.90 3.25
C ARG A 440 5.00 -1.25 4.56
N LEU A 441 3.68 -1.11 4.77
CA LEU A 441 3.12 -0.60 6.02
C LEU A 441 3.33 -1.58 7.18
N ALA A 442 3.19 -2.89 6.92
CA ALA A 442 3.42 -3.93 7.92
C ALA A 442 4.87 -3.89 8.43
N ARG A 443 5.86 -3.72 7.55
CA ARG A 443 7.28 -3.59 7.92
C ARG A 443 7.59 -2.33 8.74
N GLU A 444 6.83 -1.26 8.54
CA GLU A 444 6.94 -0.03 9.33
C GLU A 444 6.15 -0.10 10.64
N GLY A 445 5.46 -1.21 10.93
CA GLY A 445 4.57 -1.36 12.08
C GLY A 445 3.34 -0.44 12.03
N LYS A 446 2.98 0.05 10.85
CA LYS A 446 1.90 1.01 10.62
C LYS A 446 0.68 0.40 9.94
N LEU A 447 0.66 -0.92 9.72
CA LEU A 447 -0.47 -1.59 9.10
C LEU A 447 -1.60 -1.75 10.12
N LEU A 448 -2.69 -1.05 9.89
CA LEU A 448 -3.95 -1.18 10.61
C LEU A 448 -4.85 -2.10 9.79
N THR A 449 -4.99 -3.36 10.23
CA THR A 449 -5.89 -4.33 9.59
C THR A 449 -7.33 -4.13 10.06
N HIS A 450 -8.31 -4.61 9.28
CA HIS A 450 -9.75 -4.58 9.61
C HIS A 450 -10.15 -5.34 10.91
N HIS A 451 -9.22 -6.02 11.57
CA HIS A 451 -9.41 -6.49 12.94
C HIS A 451 -9.35 -5.28 13.88
N THR A 452 -10.49 -4.67 14.14
CA THR A 452 -10.67 -3.46 14.98
C THR A 452 -9.94 -3.59 16.31
N ASP A 453 -9.93 -4.77 16.90
CA ASP A 453 -9.30 -5.06 18.18
C ASP A 453 -7.78 -4.92 18.14
N ARG A 454 -7.13 -5.47 17.13
CA ARG A 454 -5.68 -5.41 16.98
C ARG A 454 -5.19 -4.03 16.57
N SER A 455 -5.97 -3.35 15.73
CA SER A 455 -5.68 -1.99 15.27
C SER A 455 -5.74 -0.98 16.42
N VAL A 456 -6.73 -1.11 17.30
CA VAL A 456 -6.87 -0.26 18.49
C VAL A 456 -5.70 -0.45 19.44
N LEU A 457 -5.29 -1.69 19.71
CA LEU A 457 -4.16 -2.00 20.58
C LEU A 457 -2.83 -1.48 20.01
N THR A 458 -2.65 -1.49 18.69
CA THR A 458 -1.46 -0.94 18.03
C THR A 458 -1.38 0.60 18.12
N LEU A 459 -2.54 1.27 18.15
CA LEU A 459 -2.60 2.74 18.28
C LEU A 459 -2.51 3.23 19.73
N MET A 460 -2.83 2.37 20.71
CA MET A 460 -2.73 2.72 22.12
C MET A 460 -1.26 2.82 22.55
N LYS A 461 -0.91 3.97 23.11
CA LYS A 461 0.41 4.15 23.74
C LYS A 461 0.33 3.90 25.23
N ILE A 462 1.36 3.27 25.80
CA ILE A 462 1.48 3.04 27.25
C ILE A 462 1.33 4.36 28.03
N ASP A 463 1.90 5.45 27.54
CA ASP A 463 1.82 6.77 28.16
C ASP A 463 0.38 7.28 28.36
N SER A 464 -0.59 6.80 27.56
CA SER A 464 -2.00 7.19 27.70
C SER A 464 -2.73 6.48 28.82
N VAL A 465 -2.20 5.38 29.32
CA VAL A 465 -2.83 4.52 30.35
C VAL A 465 -2.02 4.39 31.62
N ILE A 466 -0.76 4.83 31.63
CA ILE A 466 0.11 4.76 32.78
C ILE A 466 -0.38 5.71 33.89
N GLU A 467 -0.41 5.22 35.10
CA GLU A 467 -0.68 5.95 36.35
C GLU A 467 0.64 6.23 37.05
N ARG A 468 1.00 7.50 37.18
CA ARG A 468 2.31 7.92 37.75
C ARG A 468 2.18 8.38 39.21
N ASP A 469 0.94 8.48 39.71
CA ASP A 469 0.68 8.83 41.09
C ASP A 469 0.58 7.56 41.93
N PHE A 470 1.66 7.25 42.64
CA PHE A 470 1.75 6.08 43.53
C PHE A 470 2.58 6.39 44.76
N THR A 471 2.21 5.78 45.87
CA THR A 471 2.99 5.86 47.12
C THR A 471 3.93 4.65 47.18
N ALA A 472 5.21 4.91 47.30
CA ALA A 472 6.23 3.85 47.44
C ALA A 472 6.73 3.73 48.87
N VAL A 473 7.22 2.54 49.23
CA VAL A 473 7.81 2.23 50.53
C VAL A 473 9.16 1.52 50.38
N THR A 474 9.98 1.57 51.43
CA THR A 474 11.27 0.87 51.44
C THR A 474 11.19 -0.44 52.22
N PRO A 475 12.07 -1.44 51.94
CA PRO A 475 12.03 -2.75 52.59
C PRO A 475 12.14 -2.71 54.11
N ASP A 476 12.95 -1.78 54.63
CA ASP A 476 13.24 -1.63 56.09
C ASP A 476 12.14 -0.92 56.86
N MET A 477 11.10 -0.38 56.16
CA MET A 477 10.02 0.36 56.78
C MET A 477 9.19 -0.54 57.71
N PRO A 478 8.94 -0.14 59.00
CA PRO A 478 8.09 -0.90 59.92
C PRO A 478 6.62 -0.82 59.54
N LEU A 479 5.83 -1.86 59.92
CA LEU A 479 4.39 -1.97 59.58
C LEU A 479 3.58 -0.73 59.99
N GLY A 480 3.88 -0.08 61.09
CA GLY A 480 3.16 1.13 61.54
C GLY A 480 3.28 2.29 60.54
N LYS A 481 4.47 2.48 59.96
CA LYS A 481 4.70 3.48 58.90
C LYS A 481 4.05 3.04 57.56
N LEU A 482 4.08 1.75 57.25
CA LEU A 482 3.38 1.21 56.10
C LEU A 482 1.87 1.47 56.18
N VAL A 483 1.22 1.24 57.32
CA VAL A 483 -0.19 1.50 57.55
C VAL A 483 -0.53 2.99 57.31
N ASN A 484 0.35 3.89 57.75
CA ASN A 484 0.21 5.33 57.51
C ASN A 484 0.41 5.67 55.99
N ALA A 485 1.28 4.98 55.29
CA ALA A 485 1.41 5.11 53.84
C ALA A 485 0.16 4.59 53.11
N ILE A 486 -0.41 3.46 53.54
CA ILE A 486 -1.65 2.88 53.02
C ILE A 486 -2.84 3.86 53.18
N SER A 487 -2.93 4.53 54.34
CA SER A 487 -4.03 5.49 54.59
C SER A 487 -4.05 6.68 53.65
N LYS A 488 -2.91 7.00 53.01
CA LYS A 488 -2.74 8.08 52.04
C LYS A 488 -2.80 7.60 50.60
N SER A 489 -2.73 6.29 50.37
CA SER A 489 -2.73 5.70 49.04
C SER A 489 -4.16 5.48 48.53
N HIS A 490 -4.38 5.71 47.25
CA HIS A 490 -5.63 5.42 46.56
C HIS A 490 -5.59 4.07 45.79
N THR A 491 -4.47 3.33 45.88
CA THR A 491 -4.27 2.05 45.21
C THR A 491 -4.41 0.87 46.16
N SER A 492 -4.77 -0.31 45.65
CA SER A 492 -4.87 -1.55 46.46
C SER A 492 -3.53 -2.28 46.63
N PHE A 493 -2.46 -1.72 46.12
CA PHE A 493 -1.08 -2.24 46.25
C PHE A 493 -0.09 -1.07 46.42
N ILE A 494 1.06 -1.35 47.00
CA ILE A 494 2.12 -0.37 47.22
C ILE A 494 3.44 -0.97 46.74
N PRO A 495 4.16 -0.29 45.84
CA PRO A 495 5.48 -0.73 45.39
C PRO A 495 6.53 -0.61 46.50
N VAL A 496 7.41 -1.60 46.57
CA VAL A 496 8.57 -1.60 47.43
C VAL A 496 9.81 -1.31 46.59
N LEU A 497 10.43 -0.17 46.84
CA LEU A 497 11.58 0.29 46.09
C LEU A 497 12.85 0.22 46.96
N ASP A 498 13.99 -0.01 46.32
CA ASP A 498 15.30 0.19 46.97
C ASP A 498 15.65 1.69 47.05
N ASN A 499 16.79 1.99 47.65
CA ASN A 499 17.32 3.35 47.77
C ASN A 499 17.71 3.97 46.40
N ALA A 500 17.85 3.15 45.37
CA ALA A 500 18.16 3.57 44.01
C ALA A 500 16.89 3.76 43.15
N GLY A 501 15.67 3.46 43.66
CA GLY A 501 14.41 3.54 42.95
C GLY A 501 14.07 2.31 42.10
N SER A 502 14.81 1.22 42.28
CA SER A 502 14.51 -0.04 41.57
C SER A 502 13.42 -0.81 42.31
N LEU A 503 12.56 -1.46 41.54
CA LEU A 503 11.39 -2.18 42.04
C LEU A 503 11.81 -3.56 42.58
N LEU A 504 11.67 -3.77 43.90
CA LEU A 504 12.01 -5.01 44.60
C LEU A 504 10.81 -5.97 44.73
N GLY A 505 9.63 -5.43 44.92
CA GLY A 505 8.42 -6.20 45.16
C GLY A 505 7.19 -5.29 45.33
N GLU A 506 6.09 -5.87 45.74
CA GLU A 506 4.85 -5.15 45.98
C GLU A 506 4.15 -5.61 47.26
N ILE A 507 3.42 -4.72 47.91
CA ILE A 507 2.53 -5.03 49.04
C ILE A 507 1.10 -5.03 48.51
N ASP A 508 0.43 -6.20 48.60
CA ASP A 508 -0.99 -6.31 48.35
C ASP A 508 -1.76 -6.02 49.64
N ILE A 509 -2.43 -4.89 49.70
CA ILE A 509 -3.20 -4.41 50.86
C ILE A 509 -4.28 -5.43 51.27
N THR A 510 -4.86 -6.14 50.31
CA THR A 510 -5.91 -7.14 50.60
C THR A 510 -5.36 -8.32 51.43
N LYS A 511 -4.11 -8.71 51.19
CA LYS A 511 -3.43 -9.82 51.91
C LYS A 511 -2.99 -9.44 53.31
N ILE A 512 -2.60 -8.20 53.52
CA ILE A 512 -2.13 -7.73 54.84
C ILE A 512 -3.22 -7.14 55.70
N ARG A 513 -4.47 -7.04 55.21
CA ARG A 513 -5.60 -6.40 55.85
C ARG A 513 -5.87 -6.93 57.26
N HIS A 514 -5.64 -8.21 57.51
CA HIS A 514 -5.91 -8.84 58.82
C HIS A 514 -4.86 -8.48 59.89
N ILE A 515 -3.65 -7.99 59.48
CA ILE A 515 -2.59 -7.59 60.40
C ILE A 515 -2.41 -6.09 60.53
N MET A 516 -2.91 -5.29 59.56
CA MET A 516 -2.71 -3.84 59.54
C MET A 516 -3.41 -3.10 60.71
N PHE A 517 -4.37 -3.72 61.38
CA PHE A 517 -5.07 -3.15 62.52
C PHE A 517 -4.52 -3.66 63.87
N ARG A 518 -3.44 -4.46 63.90
CA ARG A 518 -2.84 -4.99 65.13
C ARG A 518 -1.63 -4.14 65.53
N ALA A 519 -1.88 -3.18 66.46
CA ALA A 519 -0.85 -2.26 66.93
C ALA A 519 0.40 -2.92 67.53
N GLU A 520 0.22 -4.10 68.09
CA GLU A 520 1.32 -4.96 68.68
C GLU A 520 2.36 -5.37 67.63
N LEU A 521 2.03 -5.38 66.34
CA LEU A 521 2.89 -5.80 65.23
C LEU A 521 3.58 -4.61 64.55
N TYR A 522 3.22 -3.37 64.85
CA TYR A 522 3.68 -2.18 64.17
C TYR A 522 5.20 -2.01 64.14
N ASN A 523 5.87 -2.38 65.22
CA ASN A 523 7.31 -2.28 65.34
C ASN A 523 8.01 -3.66 65.18
N LYS A 524 7.25 -4.73 64.98
CA LYS A 524 7.80 -6.10 64.89
C LYS A 524 7.94 -6.61 63.47
N LEU A 525 7.10 -6.13 62.58
CA LEU A 525 7.12 -6.55 61.17
C LEU A 525 7.63 -5.42 60.28
N THR A 526 8.43 -5.81 59.30
CA THR A 526 8.95 -4.90 58.28
C THR A 526 8.29 -5.18 56.92
N VAL A 527 8.34 -4.20 56.02
CA VAL A 527 7.86 -4.30 54.65
C VAL A 527 8.49 -5.49 53.92
N GLN A 528 9.78 -5.76 54.14
CA GLN A 528 10.49 -6.88 53.55
C GLN A 528 9.85 -8.24 53.84
N GLN A 529 9.30 -8.40 55.06
CA GLN A 529 8.65 -9.65 55.48
C GLN A 529 7.22 -9.81 54.87
N LEU A 530 6.63 -8.74 54.42
CA LEU A 530 5.25 -8.67 53.93
C LEU A 530 5.15 -8.50 52.41
N MET A 531 6.26 -8.12 51.76
CA MET A 531 6.27 -7.92 50.33
C MET A 531 6.14 -9.23 49.55
N LEU A 532 5.51 -9.16 48.42
CA LEU A 532 5.35 -10.25 47.45
C LEU A 532 6.28 -10.00 46.25
N PRO A 533 6.75 -11.08 45.61
CA PRO A 533 7.47 -10.92 44.34
C PRO A 533 6.52 -10.39 43.25
N ILE A 534 7.08 -9.66 42.31
CA ILE A 534 6.35 -9.08 41.19
C ILE A 534 5.87 -10.20 40.26
N ALA A 535 4.54 -10.31 40.05
CA ALA A 535 3.95 -11.35 39.23
C ALA A 535 4.17 -11.13 37.72
N ALA A 536 4.21 -9.86 37.28
CA ALA A 536 4.48 -9.45 35.92
C ALA A 536 4.87 -7.96 35.88
N GLN A 537 5.72 -7.60 34.94
CA GLN A 537 6.11 -6.21 34.69
C GLN A 537 6.08 -5.88 33.20
N VAL A 538 6.01 -4.59 32.88
CA VAL A 538 5.91 -4.05 31.53
C VAL A 538 7.03 -3.03 31.33
N GLY A 539 7.67 -3.04 30.18
CA GLY A 539 8.61 -1.99 29.77
C GLY A 539 7.88 -0.78 29.17
N GLU A 540 8.43 0.42 29.28
CA GLU A 540 7.86 1.63 28.65
C GLU A 540 7.71 1.51 27.14
N SER A 541 8.54 0.69 26.50
CA SER A 541 8.53 0.46 25.05
C SER A 541 7.68 -0.73 24.60
N ASP A 542 7.07 -1.47 25.53
CA ASP A 542 6.22 -2.61 25.19
C ASP A 542 4.97 -2.14 24.40
N SER A 543 4.46 -3.00 23.53
CA SER A 543 3.19 -2.72 22.84
C SER A 543 2.00 -2.95 23.75
N MET A 544 0.90 -2.20 23.54
CA MET A 544 -0.35 -2.45 24.30
C MET A 544 -0.93 -3.85 24.06
N GLU A 545 -0.67 -4.46 22.91
CA GLU A 545 -1.01 -5.88 22.64
C GLU A 545 -0.30 -6.81 23.64
N GLU A 546 0.97 -6.57 23.88
CA GLU A 546 1.74 -7.34 24.87
C GLU A 546 1.29 -7.10 26.31
N VAL A 547 0.98 -5.85 26.63
CA VAL A 547 0.42 -5.47 27.95
C VAL A 547 -0.89 -6.22 28.21
N MET A 548 -1.82 -6.20 27.27
CA MET A 548 -3.10 -6.90 27.39
C MET A 548 -2.92 -8.41 27.50
N ARG A 549 -2.03 -8.98 26.69
CA ARG A 549 -1.68 -10.41 26.77
C ARG A 549 -1.10 -10.78 28.14
N LYS A 550 -0.23 -9.95 28.71
CA LYS A 550 0.32 -10.17 30.07
C LYS A 550 -0.80 -10.13 31.12
N PHE A 551 -1.76 -9.20 31.02
CA PHE A 551 -2.93 -9.16 31.92
C PHE A 551 -3.77 -10.43 31.85
N ASP A 552 -4.01 -10.96 30.65
CA ASP A 552 -4.84 -12.17 30.46
C ASP A 552 -4.13 -13.43 30.93
N LEU A 553 -2.82 -13.55 30.67
CA LEU A 553 -2.01 -14.70 31.09
C LEU A 553 -1.78 -14.74 32.61
N LYS A 554 -1.55 -13.60 33.24
CA LYS A 554 -1.19 -13.54 34.67
C LYS A 554 -2.34 -13.25 35.59
N GLY A 555 -3.48 -12.80 35.07
CA GLY A 555 -4.67 -12.49 35.87
C GLY A 555 -4.52 -11.33 36.86
N THR A 556 -3.44 -10.54 36.73
CA THR A 556 -3.15 -9.42 37.63
C THR A 556 -4.11 -8.26 37.39
N ARG A 557 -4.38 -7.47 38.43
CA ARG A 557 -5.21 -6.25 38.31
C ARG A 557 -4.39 -5.03 37.91
N TYR A 558 -3.10 -5.02 38.25
CA TYR A 558 -2.14 -3.97 38.01
C TYR A 558 -0.81 -4.57 37.56
N MET A 559 -0.06 -3.86 36.75
CA MET A 559 1.31 -4.21 36.39
C MET A 559 2.21 -2.98 36.50
N PRO A 560 3.39 -3.09 37.15
CA PRO A 560 4.37 -2.03 37.17
C PRO A 560 4.98 -1.82 35.79
N VAL A 561 5.23 -0.55 35.46
CA VAL A 561 5.96 -0.14 34.27
C VAL A 561 7.36 0.29 34.69
N VAL A 562 8.36 -0.34 34.10
CA VAL A 562 9.77 -0.07 34.36
C VAL A 562 10.47 0.48 33.13
N ASN A 563 11.42 1.38 33.34
CA ASN A 563 12.28 1.86 32.29
C ASN A 563 13.40 0.84 31.97
N VAL A 564 14.24 1.14 30.97
CA VAL A 564 15.39 0.30 30.56
C VAL A 564 16.39 0.06 31.69
N SER A 565 16.45 0.95 32.68
CA SER A 565 17.32 0.86 33.87
C SER A 565 16.69 0.09 35.03
N GLY A 566 15.47 -0.43 34.90
CA GLY A 566 14.77 -1.18 35.96
C GLY A 566 14.07 -0.29 37.00
N HIS A 567 14.05 1.04 36.83
CA HIS A 567 13.35 1.95 37.74
C HIS A 567 11.87 1.97 37.44
N LEU A 568 11.06 2.03 38.50
CA LEU A 568 9.61 2.15 38.39
C LEU A 568 9.19 3.54 37.86
N THR A 569 8.47 3.58 36.75
CA THR A 569 7.94 4.81 36.15
C THR A 569 6.44 5.02 36.39
N GLY A 570 5.73 3.97 36.73
CA GLY A 570 4.30 4.01 37.04
C GLY A 570 3.66 2.64 37.03
N TYR A 571 2.34 2.62 37.02
CA TYR A 571 1.52 1.42 36.96
C TYR A 571 0.48 1.50 35.85
N ILE A 572 0.13 0.35 35.30
CA ILE A 572 -1.04 0.22 34.43
C ILE A 572 -2.10 -0.61 35.14
N SER A 573 -3.29 -0.06 35.31
CA SER A 573 -4.43 -0.84 35.80
C SER A 573 -5.15 -1.54 34.66
N ARG A 574 -5.55 -2.81 34.88
CA ARG A 574 -6.34 -3.59 33.92
C ARG A 574 -7.62 -2.87 33.54
N SER A 575 -8.32 -2.28 34.52
CA SER A 575 -9.57 -1.56 34.32
C SER A 575 -9.38 -0.33 33.42
N ARG A 576 -8.31 0.43 33.63
CA ARG A 576 -8.02 1.62 32.83
C ARG A 576 -7.60 1.25 31.40
N ALA A 577 -6.74 0.24 31.24
CA ALA A 577 -6.36 -0.28 29.95
C ALA A 577 -7.58 -0.74 29.13
N TYR A 578 -8.48 -1.54 29.75
CA TYR A 578 -9.71 -2.00 29.09
C TYR A 578 -10.73 -0.86 28.87
N SER A 579 -10.82 0.11 29.77
CA SER A 579 -11.69 1.27 29.59
C SER A 579 -11.25 2.14 28.42
N MET A 580 -9.94 2.42 28.33
CA MET A 580 -9.36 3.16 27.20
C MET A 580 -9.51 2.37 25.90
N TYR A 581 -9.25 1.07 25.93
CA TYR A 581 -9.49 0.17 24.80
C TYR A 581 -10.95 0.23 24.33
N ARG A 582 -11.93 0.06 25.22
CA ARG A 582 -13.36 0.16 24.87
C ARG A 582 -13.74 1.54 24.34
N LYS A 583 -13.18 2.60 24.92
CA LYS A 583 -13.41 3.97 24.43
C LYS A 583 -12.87 4.12 23.01
N MET A 584 -11.66 3.66 22.76
CA MET A 584 -11.08 3.69 21.42
C MET A 584 -11.85 2.79 20.44
N VAL A 585 -12.26 1.57 20.85
CA VAL A 585 -13.13 0.69 20.02
C VAL A 585 -14.47 1.37 19.74
N ALA A 586 -15.09 2.01 20.74
CA ALA A 586 -16.34 2.75 20.55
C ALA A 586 -16.15 3.95 19.61
N ASP A 587 -15.06 4.71 19.77
CA ASP A 587 -14.68 5.79 18.87
C ASP A 587 -14.39 5.26 17.45
N PHE A 588 -13.80 4.06 17.34
CA PHE A 588 -13.60 3.35 16.07
C PHE A 588 -14.88 2.76 15.48
N SER A 589 -15.86 2.38 16.29
CA SER A 589 -17.14 1.77 15.86
C SER A 589 -18.26 2.80 15.70
N ALA A 590 -18.22 3.90 16.48
CA ALA A 590 -19.18 5.00 16.37
C ALA A 590 -18.82 6.00 15.28
N GLU A 591 -17.60 5.92 14.78
CA GLU A 591 -17.08 6.65 13.62
C GLU A 591 -17.10 5.77 12.35
#